data_86736e8fb5f67255a2d7c0d2c4bd57f3
#
_entry.id   86736e8fb5f67255a2d7c0d2c4bd57f3
#
_cell.length_a   1.000
_cell.length_b   1.000
_cell.length_c   1.000
_cell.angle_alpha   90.00
_cell.angle_beta   90.00
_cell.angle_gamma   90.00
#
_symmetry.space_group_name_H-M   'P 1'
#
loop_
_entity.id
_entity.type
_entity.pdbx_description
1 polymer ?
#
loop_
_entity_poly.entity_id
_entity_poly.type
_entity_poly.pdbx_seq_one_letter_code
_entity_poly.pdbx_strand_id
1 'polypeptide(L)'
;DYKIHYAIKANYDTRLLQIIRKYGVGIDCASGNEVRCAIEAGFDPKSIVYAGVGKRDKEIRYAIEQNILAINCESIEEIDLVNELAAEAGKVVNIALRVNPDIDPKTNHCIDTGQADSKFGISYEEIIENIDTIKSLENINIIGIHIHIGSQIRELHVFENMCNKVNVIVENLTKLGFEIEFVDVGGGLGINYDMPENEPIPNFASVFAIIKQHLKVG
;
A
#
# COMPACT_ATOMS: atom_id res chain seq x y z
N ASP A 1 13.58 -3.21 8.32
CA ASP A 1 14.08 -2.09 7.47
C ASP A 1 12.91 -1.25 7.00
N TYR A 2 13.12 0.09 6.87
CA TYR A 2 12.14 1.01 6.33
C TYR A 2 12.50 1.40 4.91
N LYS A 3 11.50 1.43 4.03
CA LYS A 3 11.64 1.96 2.67
C LYS A 3 10.63 3.09 2.48
N ILE A 4 11.03 4.14 1.78
CA ILE A 4 10.15 5.24 1.42
C ILE A 4 9.79 5.06 -0.05
N HIS A 5 8.50 5.15 -0.36
CA HIS A 5 7.98 5.22 -1.72
C HIS A 5 7.34 6.58 -1.94
N TYR A 6 7.75 7.27 -2.99
CA TYR A 6 7.22 8.58 -3.34
C TYR A 6 5.93 8.41 -4.14
N ALA A 7 4.84 9.00 -3.64
CA ALA A 7 3.57 9.02 -4.37
C ALA A 7 3.68 9.95 -5.59
N ILE A 8 3.92 9.38 -6.76
CA ILE A 8 4.21 10.11 -8.01
C ILE A 8 3.07 11.04 -8.45
N LYS A 9 1.83 10.75 -8.03
CA LYS A 9 0.66 11.63 -8.25
C LYS A 9 0.85 13.06 -7.76
N ALA A 10 1.73 13.27 -6.77
CA ALA A 10 2.01 14.60 -6.22
C ALA A 10 2.77 15.47 -7.23
N ASN A 11 3.75 14.91 -7.92
CA ASN A 11 4.48 15.60 -8.99
C ASN A 11 5.29 14.58 -9.80
N TYR A 12 4.99 14.46 -11.09
CA TYR A 12 5.63 13.54 -12.02
C TYR A 12 6.68 14.21 -12.94
N ASP A 13 7.13 15.44 -12.63
CA ASP A 13 8.20 16.10 -13.38
C ASP A 13 9.46 15.21 -13.37
N THR A 14 9.96 14.89 -14.56
CA THR A 14 11.09 13.95 -14.73
C THR A 14 12.35 14.40 -13.99
N ARG A 15 12.60 15.71 -13.88
CA ARG A 15 13.77 16.24 -13.16
C ARG A 15 13.66 15.98 -11.66
N LEU A 16 12.44 16.13 -11.09
CA LEU A 16 12.15 15.78 -9.70
C LEU A 16 12.31 14.29 -9.46
N LEU A 17 11.73 13.46 -10.33
CA LEU A 17 11.85 12.01 -10.24
C LEU A 17 13.32 11.54 -10.29
N GLN A 18 14.14 12.13 -11.15
CA GLN A 18 15.57 11.84 -11.22
C GLN A 18 16.32 12.22 -9.94
N ILE A 19 15.89 13.28 -9.25
CA ILE A 19 16.45 13.66 -7.95
C ILE A 19 16.05 12.62 -6.91
N ILE A 20 14.76 12.30 -6.80
CA ILE A 20 14.22 11.33 -5.84
C ILE A 20 14.92 9.98 -6.00
N ARG A 21 15.09 9.50 -7.23
CA ARG A 21 15.78 8.25 -7.53
C ARG A 21 17.20 8.18 -6.95
N LYS A 22 17.94 9.27 -6.96
CA LYS A 22 19.31 9.31 -6.41
C LYS A 22 19.38 9.03 -4.90
N TYR A 23 18.28 9.22 -4.19
CA TYR A 23 18.18 8.92 -2.76
C TYR A 23 17.73 7.50 -2.45
N GLY A 24 17.57 6.64 -3.47
CA GLY A 24 17.14 5.25 -3.26
C GLY A 24 15.68 5.10 -2.84
N VAL A 25 14.87 6.13 -3.07
CA VAL A 25 13.43 6.14 -2.78
C VAL A 25 12.71 5.38 -3.89
N GLY A 26 11.76 4.51 -3.52
CA GLY A 26 10.86 3.84 -4.46
C GLY A 26 9.72 4.74 -4.94
N ILE A 27 8.82 4.19 -5.74
CA ILE A 27 7.66 4.92 -6.28
C ILE A 27 6.37 4.19 -5.92
N ASP A 28 5.38 4.96 -5.47
CA ASP A 28 3.98 4.55 -5.35
C ASP A 28 3.18 5.18 -6.50
N CYS A 29 2.57 4.31 -7.32
CA CYS A 29 1.80 4.66 -8.50
C CYS A 29 0.31 4.40 -8.29
N ALA A 30 -0.55 5.29 -8.78
CA ALA A 30 -2.00 5.15 -8.77
C ALA A 30 -2.60 4.93 -10.18
N SER A 31 -1.76 4.84 -11.22
CA SER A 31 -2.19 4.55 -12.59
C SER A 31 -1.06 3.90 -13.41
N GLY A 32 -1.44 3.18 -14.47
CA GLY A 32 -0.46 2.58 -15.39
C GLY A 32 0.42 3.62 -16.10
N ASN A 33 -0.07 4.86 -16.31
CA ASN A 33 0.76 5.94 -16.83
C ASN A 33 1.81 6.39 -15.83
N GLU A 34 1.51 6.40 -14.54
CA GLU A 34 2.48 6.69 -13.50
C GLU A 34 3.54 5.60 -13.41
N VAL A 35 3.17 4.32 -13.54
CA VAL A 35 4.15 3.22 -13.66
C VAL A 35 5.09 3.46 -14.85
N ARG A 36 4.54 3.86 -16.02
CA ARG A 36 5.35 4.18 -17.18
C ARG A 36 6.31 5.34 -16.92
N CYS A 37 5.82 6.44 -16.34
CA CYS A 37 6.67 7.58 -15.97
C CYS A 37 7.81 7.17 -15.04
N ALA A 38 7.56 6.31 -14.06
CA ALA A 38 8.57 5.81 -13.14
C ALA A 38 9.64 4.98 -13.89
N ILE A 39 9.22 4.06 -14.78
CA ILE A 39 10.13 3.26 -15.61
C ILE A 39 10.97 4.16 -16.53
N GLU A 40 10.33 5.10 -17.23
CA GLU A 40 11.02 6.06 -18.13
C GLU A 40 11.99 6.98 -17.38
N ALA A 41 11.69 7.33 -16.12
CA ALA A 41 12.59 8.07 -15.25
C ALA A 41 13.77 7.21 -14.72
N GLY A 42 13.77 5.90 -15.01
CA GLY A 42 14.85 4.97 -14.71
C GLY A 42 14.81 4.39 -13.30
N PHE A 43 13.64 4.34 -12.64
CA PHE A 43 13.49 3.61 -11.39
C PHE A 43 13.59 2.10 -11.64
N ASP A 44 14.16 1.40 -10.66
CA ASP A 44 14.11 -0.06 -10.66
C ASP A 44 12.66 -0.53 -10.54
N PRO A 45 12.15 -1.37 -11.45
CA PRO A 45 10.81 -1.94 -11.33
C PRO A 45 10.56 -2.56 -9.94
N LYS A 46 11.56 -3.17 -9.32
CA LYS A 46 11.47 -3.74 -7.97
C LYS A 46 11.38 -2.71 -6.84
N SER A 47 11.38 -1.43 -7.17
CA SER A 47 11.09 -0.32 -6.25
C SER A 47 9.76 0.38 -6.55
N ILE A 48 8.90 -0.22 -7.39
CA ILE A 48 7.61 0.36 -7.79
C ILE A 48 6.48 -0.49 -7.23
N VAL A 49 5.53 0.16 -6.54
CA VAL A 49 4.23 -0.42 -6.17
C VAL A 49 3.13 0.27 -6.96
N TYR A 50 2.05 -0.46 -7.26
CA TYR A 50 0.93 0.07 -8.02
C TYR A 50 -0.38 -0.15 -7.27
N ALA A 51 -0.95 0.94 -6.73
CA ALA A 51 -2.21 1.00 -6.00
C ALA A 51 -3.33 1.62 -6.89
N GLY A 52 -4.52 1.82 -6.31
CA GLY A 52 -5.64 2.52 -6.93
C GLY A 52 -6.79 1.60 -7.34
N VAL A 53 -8.01 2.11 -7.19
CA VAL A 53 -9.28 1.37 -7.34
C VAL A 53 -9.76 1.19 -8.78
N GLY A 54 -9.10 1.78 -9.75
CA GLY A 54 -9.57 1.81 -11.14
C GLY A 54 -8.54 1.29 -12.14
N LYS A 55 -7.75 0.28 -11.75
CA LYS A 55 -6.77 -0.35 -12.63
C LYS A 55 -7.50 -1.04 -13.81
N ARG A 56 -7.08 -0.74 -15.01
CA ARG A 56 -7.61 -1.40 -16.21
C ARG A 56 -6.69 -2.53 -16.65
N ASP A 57 -7.24 -3.54 -17.29
CA ASP A 57 -6.50 -4.72 -17.78
C ASP A 57 -5.19 -4.36 -18.46
N LYS A 58 -5.22 -3.39 -19.40
CA LYS A 58 -4.01 -2.96 -20.11
C LYS A 58 -2.94 -2.34 -19.21
N GLU A 59 -3.34 -1.74 -18.08
CA GLU A 59 -2.43 -1.12 -17.11
C GLU A 59 -1.84 -2.21 -16.19
N ILE A 60 -2.65 -3.18 -15.79
CA ILE A 60 -2.21 -4.36 -15.04
C ILE A 60 -1.23 -5.18 -15.90
N ARG A 61 -1.57 -5.44 -17.18
CA ARG A 61 -0.66 -6.14 -18.12
C ARG A 61 0.68 -5.44 -18.23
N TYR A 62 0.68 -4.09 -18.38
CA TYR A 62 1.91 -3.33 -18.42
C TYR A 62 2.73 -3.48 -17.14
N ALA A 63 2.10 -3.38 -15.97
CA ALA A 63 2.78 -3.56 -14.69
C ALA A 63 3.39 -4.98 -14.55
N ILE A 64 2.65 -6.01 -14.99
CA ILE A 64 3.12 -7.41 -15.06
C ILE A 64 4.34 -7.54 -15.99
N GLU A 65 4.28 -6.94 -17.18
CA GLU A 65 5.37 -6.95 -18.14
C GLU A 65 6.66 -6.34 -17.57
N GLN A 66 6.51 -5.24 -16.85
CA GLN A 66 7.63 -4.52 -16.22
C GLN A 66 8.19 -5.23 -14.98
N ASN A 67 7.54 -6.27 -14.44
CA ASN A 67 7.91 -6.99 -13.22
C ASN A 67 8.10 -6.06 -12.02
N ILE A 68 7.18 -5.14 -11.78
CA ILE A 68 7.20 -4.24 -10.62
C ILE A 68 7.25 -5.00 -9.30
N LEU A 69 7.48 -4.30 -8.18
CA LEU A 69 7.56 -4.93 -6.86
C LEU A 69 6.26 -5.63 -6.49
N ALA A 70 5.14 -4.92 -6.54
CA ALA A 70 3.83 -5.47 -6.24
C ALA A 70 2.69 -4.64 -6.84
N ILE A 71 1.55 -5.29 -7.11
CA ILE A 71 0.26 -4.66 -7.39
C ILE A 71 -0.56 -4.72 -6.10
N ASN A 72 -0.95 -3.56 -5.56
CA ASN A 72 -1.81 -3.47 -4.37
C ASN A 72 -3.26 -3.69 -4.81
N CYS A 73 -3.82 -4.86 -4.57
CA CYS A 73 -5.17 -5.24 -5.00
C CYS A 73 -6.22 -4.73 -4.01
N GLU A 74 -7.31 -4.19 -4.54
CA GLU A 74 -8.35 -3.46 -3.80
C GLU A 74 -9.67 -4.24 -3.66
N SER A 75 -9.81 -5.37 -4.38
CA SER A 75 -10.95 -6.29 -4.29
C SER A 75 -10.56 -7.72 -4.64
N ILE A 76 -11.42 -8.67 -4.30
CA ILE A 76 -11.23 -10.09 -4.65
C ILE A 76 -11.24 -10.27 -6.17
N GLU A 77 -12.15 -9.59 -6.87
CA GLU A 77 -12.25 -9.64 -8.34
C GLU A 77 -10.97 -9.11 -9.00
N GLU A 78 -10.33 -8.11 -8.40
CA GLU A 78 -9.05 -7.62 -8.90
C GLU A 78 -7.93 -8.65 -8.70
N ILE A 79 -7.94 -9.39 -7.59
CA ILE A 79 -6.99 -10.49 -7.35
C ILE A 79 -7.14 -11.57 -8.42
N ASP A 80 -8.38 -11.99 -8.71
CA ASP A 80 -8.69 -12.95 -9.75
C ASP A 80 -8.23 -12.47 -11.13
N LEU A 81 -8.53 -11.20 -11.46
CA LEU A 81 -8.10 -10.59 -12.72
C LEU A 81 -6.58 -10.54 -12.85
N VAL A 82 -5.86 -10.16 -11.79
CA VAL A 82 -4.40 -10.14 -11.81
C VAL A 82 -3.85 -11.55 -12.04
N ASN A 83 -4.43 -12.58 -11.38
CA ASN A 83 -4.05 -13.97 -11.58
C ASN A 83 -4.27 -14.43 -13.04
N GLU A 84 -5.42 -14.11 -13.65
CA GLU A 84 -5.71 -14.43 -15.05
C GLU A 84 -4.70 -13.78 -16.00
N LEU A 85 -4.46 -12.46 -15.83
CA LEU A 85 -3.55 -11.71 -16.68
C LEU A 85 -2.08 -12.16 -16.50
N ALA A 86 -1.72 -12.60 -15.30
CA ALA A 86 -0.42 -13.18 -15.01
C ALA A 86 -0.25 -14.55 -15.69
N ALA A 87 -1.30 -15.40 -15.64
CA ALA A 87 -1.32 -16.68 -16.35
C ALA A 87 -1.17 -16.51 -17.87
N GLU A 88 -1.90 -15.58 -18.47
CA GLU A 88 -1.77 -15.26 -19.90
C GLU A 88 -0.36 -14.79 -20.28
N ALA A 89 0.32 -14.09 -19.37
CA ALA A 89 1.70 -13.64 -19.54
C ALA A 89 2.74 -14.75 -19.22
N GLY A 90 2.31 -15.91 -18.73
CA GLY A 90 3.20 -16.99 -18.27
C GLY A 90 4.08 -16.59 -17.08
N LYS A 91 3.56 -15.77 -16.18
CA LYS A 91 4.29 -15.22 -15.03
C LYS A 91 3.59 -15.53 -13.70
N VAL A 92 4.37 -15.49 -12.63
CA VAL A 92 3.86 -15.37 -11.27
C VAL A 92 4.16 -13.94 -10.80
N VAL A 93 3.14 -13.25 -10.27
CA VAL A 93 3.19 -11.82 -9.98
C VAL A 93 3.02 -11.58 -8.48
N ASN A 94 3.80 -10.69 -7.95
CA ASN A 94 3.66 -10.28 -6.56
C ASN A 94 2.50 -9.29 -6.40
N ILE A 95 1.66 -9.53 -5.41
CA ILE A 95 0.60 -8.62 -5.01
C ILE A 95 0.68 -8.29 -3.52
N ALA A 96 0.06 -7.19 -3.13
CA ALA A 96 -0.26 -6.88 -1.76
C ALA A 96 -1.78 -6.70 -1.62
N LEU A 97 -2.34 -7.17 -0.52
CA LEU A 97 -3.76 -6.97 -0.22
C LEU A 97 -3.94 -5.58 0.38
N ARG A 98 -4.75 -4.74 -0.25
CA ARG A 98 -5.17 -3.50 0.41
C ARG A 98 -6.30 -3.81 1.35
N VAL A 99 -5.98 -3.80 2.65
CA VAL A 99 -6.93 -4.12 3.70
C VAL A 99 -7.61 -2.83 4.16
N ASN A 100 -8.95 -2.86 4.19
CA ASN A 100 -9.73 -1.77 4.75
C ASN A 100 -9.46 -1.65 6.25
N PRO A 101 -9.05 -0.47 6.76
CA PRO A 101 -8.73 -0.28 8.17
C PRO A 101 -9.95 -0.28 9.11
N ASP A 102 -11.18 -0.23 8.59
CA ASP A 102 -12.43 -0.26 9.36
C ASP A 102 -12.79 -1.66 9.90
N ILE A 103 -11.82 -2.52 10.08
CA ILE A 103 -12.02 -3.79 10.75
C ILE A 103 -12.60 -3.50 12.13
N ASP A 104 -13.88 -3.87 12.32
CA ASP A 104 -14.51 -3.88 13.63
C ASP A 104 -13.73 -4.85 14.50
N PRO A 105 -12.97 -4.39 15.47
CA PRO A 105 -12.37 -5.29 16.42
C PRO A 105 -13.48 -5.70 17.38
N LYS A 106 -14.19 -6.79 17.13
CA LYS A 106 -14.92 -7.48 18.22
C LYS A 106 -13.99 -7.88 19.37
N THR A 107 -12.75 -7.44 19.30
CA THR A 107 -11.74 -7.61 20.34
C THR A 107 -11.13 -6.25 20.69
N ASN A 108 -11.74 -5.65 21.73
CA ASN A 108 -11.26 -4.51 22.50
C ASN A 108 -11.56 -3.10 21.97
N HIS A 109 -12.41 -2.48 22.76
CA HIS A 109 -12.62 -1.08 22.99
C HIS A 109 -11.71 -0.08 22.25
N CYS A 110 -12.41 0.82 21.55
CA CYS A 110 -12.00 2.19 21.34
C CYS A 110 -10.97 2.43 20.25
N ILE A 111 -11.44 2.54 19.00
CA ILE A 111 -10.94 3.65 18.20
C ILE A 111 -12.11 4.17 17.39
N ASP A 112 -12.83 5.10 17.98
CA ASP A 112 -13.70 6.00 17.28
C ASP A 112 -12.81 7.04 16.59
N THR A 113 -12.22 6.65 15.45
CA THR A 113 -11.66 7.61 14.52
C THR A 113 -12.81 8.03 13.63
N GLY A 114 -13.53 9.07 14.03
CA GLY A 114 -14.72 9.60 13.38
C GLY A 114 -14.52 10.12 11.95
N GLN A 115 -13.94 9.32 11.10
CA GLN A 115 -13.95 9.41 9.65
C GLN A 115 -14.10 8.01 9.08
N ALA A 116 -15.29 7.47 9.21
CA ALA A 116 -15.76 6.25 8.57
C ALA A 116 -15.98 6.50 7.07
N ASP A 117 -14.92 6.70 6.29
CA ASP A 117 -15.01 6.83 4.83
C ASP A 117 -13.89 6.10 4.11
N SER A 118 -13.37 5.04 4.70
CA SER A 118 -12.52 4.10 3.99
C SER A 118 -13.39 3.23 3.09
N LYS A 119 -13.73 3.78 1.91
CA LYS A 119 -14.49 3.09 0.86
C LYS A 119 -13.62 2.15 0.02
N PHE A 120 -12.34 2.05 0.34
CA PHE A 120 -11.35 1.36 -0.48
C PHE A 120 -10.71 0.20 0.28
N GLY A 121 -10.31 -0.79 -0.48
CA GLY A 121 -9.68 -1.99 0.05
C GLY A 121 -10.68 -3.08 0.42
N ILE A 122 -10.16 -4.26 0.70
CA ILE A 122 -10.90 -5.48 1.00
C ILE A 122 -11.12 -5.52 2.51
N SER A 123 -12.33 -5.82 2.98
CA SER A 123 -12.56 -6.03 4.41
C SER A 123 -11.85 -7.30 4.88
N TYR A 124 -11.50 -7.35 6.15
CA TYR A 124 -10.86 -8.54 6.70
C TYR A 124 -11.77 -9.77 6.61
N GLU A 125 -13.07 -9.58 6.85
CA GLU A 125 -14.08 -10.62 6.73
C GLU A 125 -14.13 -11.18 5.31
N GLU A 126 -14.12 -10.32 4.31
CA GLU A 126 -14.14 -10.72 2.89
C GLU A 126 -12.87 -11.50 2.50
N ILE A 127 -11.71 -11.13 3.04
CA ILE A 127 -10.47 -11.91 2.85
C ILE A 127 -10.64 -13.31 3.45
N ILE A 128 -11.20 -13.43 4.65
CA ILE A 128 -11.39 -14.72 5.33
C ILE A 128 -12.39 -15.59 4.57
N GLU A 129 -13.49 -15.01 4.12
CA GLU A 129 -14.52 -15.74 3.36
C GLU A 129 -13.98 -16.30 2.03
N ASN A 130 -13.01 -15.61 1.42
CA ASN A 130 -12.41 -16.00 0.15
C ASN A 130 -11.02 -16.65 0.29
N ILE A 131 -10.59 -17.00 1.51
CA ILE A 131 -9.23 -17.42 1.80
C ILE A 131 -8.77 -18.64 0.98
N ASP A 132 -9.64 -19.63 0.83
CA ASP A 132 -9.33 -20.86 0.09
C ASP A 132 -9.23 -20.59 -1.41
N THR A 133 -10.10 -19.72 -1.94
CA THR A 133 -10.04 -19.27 -3.33
C THR A 133 -8.71 -18.54 -3.59
N ILE A 134 -8.38 -17.55 -2.76
CA ILE A 134 -7.13 -16.78 -2.88
C ILE A 134 -5.90 -17.71 -2.87
N LYS A 135 -5.88 -18.69 -1.96
CA LYS A 135 -4.77 -19.65 -1.86
C LYS A 135 -4.66 -20.61 -3.05
N SER A 136 -5.75 -20.84 -3.78
CA SER A 136 -5.76 -21.69 -4.96
C SER A 136 -5.22 -21.02 -6.22
N LEU A 137 -4.96 -19.72 -6.20
CA LEU A 137 -4.47 -18.96 -7.34
C LEU A 137 -2.97 -19.16 -7.52
N GLU A 138 -2.57 -19.74 -8.65
CA GLU A 138 -1.20 -20.21 -8.90
C GLU A 138 -0.28 -19.17 -9.53
N ASN A 139 -0.84 -18.06 -10.07
CA ASN A 139 -0.07 -17.07 -10.82
C ASN A 139 0.16 -15.76 -10.04
N ILE A 140 -0.11 -15.78 -8.74
CA ILE A 140 0.16 -14.66 -7.83
C ILE A 140 0.90 -15.12 -6.58
N ASN A 141 1.70 -14.21 -6.02
CA ASN A 141 2.28 -14.33 -4.68
C ASN A 141 1.77 -13.16 -3.84
N ILE A 142 1.11 -13.45 -2.73
CA ILE A 142 0.76 -12.42 -1.75
C ILE A 142 1.97 -12.21 -0.86
N ILE A 143 2.70 -11.12 -1.08
CA ILE A 143 3.93 -10.80 -0.36
C ILE A 143 3.77 -9.63 0.62
N GLY A 144 2.61 -8.98 0.67
CA GLY A 144 2.44 -7.82 1.53
C GLY A 144 1.01 -7.44 1.76
N ILE A 145 0.86 -6.47 2.64
CA ILE A 145 -0.40 -5.74 2.84
C ILE A 145 -0.18 -4.26 2.64
N HIS A 146 -1.23 -3.57 2.19
CA HIS A 146 -1.30 -2.14 2.09
C HIS A 146 -2.47 -1.62 2.91
N ILE A 147 -2.25 -0.54 3.68
CA ILE A 147 -3.28 0.18 4.42
C ILE A 147 -3.13 1.66 4.18
N HIS A 148 -4.24 2.35 3.96
CA HIS A 148 -4.25 3.80 3.88
C HIS A 148 -5.39 4.36 4.73
N ILE A 149 -5.03 5.05 5.81
CA ILE A 149 -5.97 5.52 6.84
C ILE A 149 -6.55 6.91 6.56
N GLY A 150 -6.20 7.51 5.42
CA GLY A 150 -6.69 8.82 5.00
C GLY A 150 -5.60 9.84 4.74
N SER A 151 -6.02 11.07 4.53
CA SER A 151 -5.14 12.20 4.21
C SER A 151 -5.28 13.29 5.27
N GLN A 152 -4.29 14.19 5.35
CA GLN A 152 -4.28 15.38 6.21
C GLN A 152 -4.38 15.03 7.71
N ILE A 153 -3.74 13.94 8.11
CA ILE A 153 -3.71 13.47 9.50
C ILE A 153 -2.65 14.26 10.26
N ARG A 154 -3.05 15.04 11.24
CA ARG A 154 -2.14 15.82 12.08
C ARG A 154 -1.95 15.22 13.48
N GLU A 155 -2.82 14.33 13.88
CA GLU A 155 -2.83 13.72 15.20
C GLU A 155 -1.99 12.44 15.23
N LEU A 156 -0.91 12.45 15.98
CA LEU A 156 0.08 11.37 16.01
C LEU A 156 -0.49 10.04 16.53
N HIS A 157 -1.48 10.08 17.45
CA HIS A 157 -2.09 8.85 17.99
C HIS A 157 -2.82 8.03 16.91
N VAL A 158 -3.24 8.65 15.80
CA VAL A 158 -3.86 7.95 14.67
C VAL A 158 -2.88 6.98 14.02
N PHE A 159 -1.61 7.35 13.91
CA PHE A 159 -0.56 6.47 13.40
C PHE A 159 -0.23 5.32 14.37
N GLU A 160 -0.27 5.56 15.68
CA GLU A 160 -0.12 4.49 16.68
C GLU A 160 -1.26 3.47 16.57
N ASN A 161 -2.49 3.95 16.48
CA ASN A 161 -3.67 3.12 16.29
C ASN A 161 -3.60 2.30 14.99
N MET A 162 -3.15 2.91 13.91
CA MET A 162 -2.89 2.20 12.66
C MET A 162 -1.89 1.05 12.87
N CYS A 163 -0.75 1.31 13.51
CA CYS A 163 0.26 0.27 13.77
C CYS A 163 -0.33 -0.91 14.55
N ASN A 164 -1.15 -0.63 15.57
CA ASN A 164 -1.80 -1.67 16.37
C ASN A 164 -2.76 -2.53 15.53
N LYS A 165 -3.56 -1.90 14.65
CA LYS A 165 -4.44 -2.62 13.71
C LYS A 165 -3.63 -3.48 12.74
N VAL A 166 -2.60 -2.91 12.14
CA VAL A 166 -1.70 -3.60 11.21
C VAL A 166 -1.09 -4.86 11.85
N ASN A 167 -0.60 -4.75 13.08
CA ASN A 167 -0.01 -5.89 13.79
C ASN A 167 -0.99 -7.07 13.91
N VAL A 168 -2.26 -6.78 14.23
CA VAL A 168 -3.31 -7.81 14.33
C VAL A 168 -3.59 -8.46 12.97
N ILE A 169 -3.69 -7.65 11.92
CA ILE A 169 -3.93 -8.14 10.55
C ILE A 169 -2.81 -9.06 10.11
N VAL A 170 -1.56 -8.61 10.24
CA VAL A 170 -0.38 -9.39 9.85
C VAL A 170 -0.30 -10.69 10.64
N GLU A 171 -0.49 -10.65 11.97
CA GLU A 171 -0.49 -11.85 12.81
C GLU A 171 -1.54 -12.86 12.33
N ASN A 172 -2.75 -12.40 12.01
CA ASN A 172 -3.83 -13.26 11.56
C ASN A 172 -3.56 -13.85 10.17
N LEU A 173 -3.09 -13.04 9.21
CA LEU A 173 -2.74 -13.52 7.87
C LEU A 173 -1.58 -14.51 7.93
N THR A 174 -0.58 -14.28 8.79
CA THR A 174 0.51 -15.22 9.02
C THR A 174 0.01 -16.56 9.59
N LYS A 175 -0.91 -16.54 10.55
CA LYS A 175 -1.56 -17.77 11.08
C LYS A 175 -2.33 -18.53 10.00
N LEU A 176 -2.84 -17.84 9.01
CA LEU A 176 -3.49 -18.42 7.84
C LEU A 176 -2.49 -18.94 6.80
N GLY A 177 -1.19 -18.77 7.01
CA GLY A 177 -0.12 -19.32 6.16
C GLY A 177 0.37 -18.38 5.06
N PHE A 178 0.06 -17.09 5.12
CA PHE A 178 0.66 -16.09 4.22
C PHE A 178 2.04 -15.65 4.73
N GLU A 179 2.99 -15.53 3.82
CA GLU A 179 4.31 -14.96 4.09
C GLU A 179 4.31 -13.47 3.75
N ILE A 180 4.17 -12.63 4.79
CA ILE A 180 4.13 -11.17 4.61
C ILE A 180 5.56 -10.62 4.69
N GLU A 181 6.11 -10.22 3.56
CA GLU A 181 7.48 -9.68 3.43
C GLU A 181 7.52 -8.17 3.68
N PHE A 182 6.42 -7.44 3.39
CA PHE A 182 6.35 -6.01 3.65
C PHE A 182 4.95 -5.55 4.06
N VAL A 183 4.93 -4.41 4.74
CA VAL A 183 3.71 -3.70 5.08
C VAL A 183 3.84 -2.26 4.55
N ASP A 184 2.93 -1.90 3.66
CA ASP A 184 2.75 -0.54 3.18
C ASP A 184 1.72 0.17 4.05
N VAL A 185 2.17 1.06 4.90
CA VAL A 185 1.31 1.81 5.82
C VAL A 185 0.69 3.06 5.18
N GLY A 186 0.91 3.26 3.90
CA GLY A 186 0.45 4.44 3.17
C GLY A 186 1.17 5.71 3.61
N GLY A 187 0.47 6.82 3.50
CA GLY A 187 0.96 8.13 3.89
C GLY A 187 -0.06 8.86 4.75
N GLY A 188 -0.39 10.07 4.35
CA GLY A 188 -1.49 10.84 4.92
C GLY A 188 -1.08 11.87 5.96
N LEU A 189 0.20 12.00 6.31
CA LEU A 189 0.65 13.06 7.22
C LEU A 189 0.26 14.44 6.67
N GLY A 190 -0.47 15.20 7.50
CA GLY A 190 -1.01 16.48 7.13
C GLY A 190 -0.01 17.62 7.19
N ILE A 191 -0.33 18.68 6.47
CA ILE A 191 0.40 19.95 6.47
C ILE A 191 -0.49 21.06 6.99
N ASN A 192 0.12 22.19 7.39
CA ASN A 192 -0.62 23.37 7.78
C ASN A 192 -0.95 24.21 6.55
N TYR A 193 -2.19 24.11 6.06
CA TYR A 193 -2.65 24.90 4.90
C TYR A 193 -2.95 26.36 5.25
N ASP A 194 -3.32 26.64 6.51
CA ASP A 194 -3.72 27.99 6.92
C ASP A 194 -2.51 28.91 7.13
N MET A 195 -1.44 28.36 7.69
CA MET A 195 -0.20 29.10 7.97
C MET A 195 1.03 28.23 7.64
N PRO A 196 1.28 27.98 6.36
CA PRO A 196 2.35 27.07 5.92
C PRO A 196 3.76 27.56 6.32
N GLU A 197 3.95 28.85 6.52
CA GLU A 197 5.24 29.43 6.92
C GLU A 197 5.62 29.06 8.37
N ASN A 198 4.61 28.82 9.22
CA ASN A 198 4.85 28.48 10.63
C ASN A 198 5.25 27.02 10.82
N GLU A 199 4.90 26.16 9.86
CA GLU A 199 5.17 24.72 9.89
C GLU A 199 5.48 24.23 8.47
N PRO A 200 6.62 24.68 7.88
CA PRO A 200 6.93 24.41 6.47
C PRO A 200 7.26 22.94 6.18
N ILE A 201 7.64 22.20 7.20
CA ILE A 201 7.96 20.77 7.10
C ILE A 201 7.16 20.00 8.14
N PRO A 202 6.30 19.05 7.73
CA PRO A 202 5.57 18.20 8.65
C PRO A 202 6.51 17.41 9.58
N ASN A 203 6.01 17.03 10.74
CA ASN A 203 6.80 16.30 11.73
C ASN A 203 6.95 14.81 11.36
N PHE A 204 7.68 14.52 10.30
CA PHE A 204 8.00 13.16 9.87
C PHE A 204 8.73 12.36 10.94
N ALA A 205 9.62 13.01 11.71
CA ALA A 205 10.43 12.33 12.72
C ALA A 205 9.56 11.65 13.78
N SER A 206 8.51 12.32 14.26
CA SER A 206 7.57 11.76 15.23
C SER A 206 6.77 10.60 14.63
N VAL A 207 6.30 10.71 13.39
CA VAL A 207 5.58 9.61 12.72
C VAL A 207 6.47 8.39 12.57
N PHE A 208 7.70 8.55 12.09
CA PHE A 208 8.64 7.43 11.98
C PHE A 208 9.01 6.82 13.33
N ALA A 209 9.12 7.64 14.38
CA ALA A 209 9.37 7.15 15.74
C ALA A 209 8.20 6.27 16.23
N ILE A 210 6.96 6.69 15.99
CA ILE A 210 5.76 5.92 16.33
C ILE A 210 5.73 4.60 15.55
N ILE A 211 5.90 4.65 14.23
CA ILE A 211 5.93 3.43 13.41
C ILE A 211 7.01 2.48 13.92
N LYS A 212 8.21 2.98 14.18
CA LYS A 212 9.32 2.17 14.70
C LYS A 212 9.02 1.54 16.05
N GLN A 213 8.30 2.24 16.92
CA GLN A 213 7.98 1.78 18.26
C GLN A 213 6.84 0.78 18.29
N HIS A 214 5.81 0.99 17.47
CA HIS A 214 4.53 0.30 17.58
C HIS A 214 4.29 -0.76 16.50
N LEU A 215 4.92 -0.64 15.32
CA LEU A 215 4.80 -1.65 14.26
C LEU A 215 5.74 -2.83 14.55
N LYS A 216 5.14 -4.02 14.74
CA LYS A 216 5.85 -5.26 15.17
C LYS A 216 5.99 -6.27 14.04
N VAL A 217 6.05 -5.80 12.80
CA VAL A 217 6.19 -6.65 11.62
C VAL A 217 7.67 -6.75 11.22
N GLY A 218 8.17 -7.97 11.01
CA GLY A 218 9.55 -8.26 10.60
C GLY A 218 10.21 -9.28 11.48
#